data_e2a9015e61af9dab340162f72d7ec98a
#
_entry.id   e2a9015e61af9dab340162f72d7ec98a
#
_cell.length_a   1.000
_cell.length_b   1.000
_cell.length_c   1.000
_cell.angle_alpha   90.00
_cell.angle_beta   90.00
_cell.angle_gamma   90.00
#
_symmetry.space_group_name_H-M   'P 1'
#
loop_
_entity.id
_entity.type
_entity.pdbx_description
1 polymer ?
#
loop_
_entity_poly.entity_id
_entity_poly.type
_entity_poly.pdbx_seq_one_letter_code
_entity_poly.pdbx_strand_id
1 'polypeptide(L)'
;MSITVLAHLLRERISWRKPPRVPEPDLVMESVAQTSSFAQAGEQDGALAFLYLYNALQISAVLQPGDRVLDLACGPAQQLMQIARLNPGARFVGLDASPTMLQCAQGALANAGVSNVELVHGDMIRLTKLEDASMDCVICTMSLHHLPDQAALHATVLEIRRVLKPQGRFYLTDFGRLKLIRTQRFFADDLRQSVQFTEDYFNSLRAAFSVEELSAAVAPLGLDVKRHVTVLAPFMVVFKSAFQRPIDAQTLQRAKETFAKLSAVQQDNFRSLVTWFQRSGYALPCDLE
;
A
#
# COMPACT_ATOMS: atom_id res chain seq x y z
N MET A 1 12.45 -5.05 -17.62
CA MET A 1 12.29 -3.57 -17.52
C MET A 1 12.53 -2.96 -18.89
N SER A 2 11.56 -2.19 -19.42
CA SER A 2 11.71 -1.54 -20.72
C SER A 2 12.81 -0.46 -20.69
N ILE A 3 13.42 -0.17 -21.84
CA ILE A 3 14.45 0.88 -21.98
C ILE A 3 13.89 2.23 -21.56
N THR A 4 12.62 2.50 -21.85
CA THR A 4 11.93 3.75 -21.48
C THR A 4 11.83 3.92 -19.97
N VAL A 5 11.40 2.89 -19.24
CA VAL A 5 11.36 2.90 -17.77
C VAL A 5 12.76 3.16 -17.20
N LEU A 6 13.77 2.44 -17.69
CA LEU A 6 15.16 2.62 -17.25
C LEU A 6 15.63 4.07 -17.46
N ALA A 7 15.32 4.66 -18.61
CA ALA A 7 15.70 6.05 -18.90
C ALA A 7 15.05 7.05 -17.92
N HIS A 8 13.77 6.86 -17.54
CA HIS A 8 13.11 7.69 -16.55
C HIS A 8 13.76 7.54 -15.17
N LEU A 9 14.00 6.31 -14.71
CA LEU A 9 14.61 6.04 -13.41
C LEU A 9 16.05 6.57 -13.31
N LEU A 10 16.85 6.47 -14.39
CA LEU A 10 18.20 7.04 -14.41
C LEU A 10 18.17 8.57 -14.35
N ARG A 11 17.24 9.23 -15.06
CA ARG A 11 17.06 10.68 -14.97
C ARG A 11 16.66 11.13 -13.56
N GLU A 12 15.78 10.37 -12.89
CA GLU A 12 15.45 10.60 -11.48
C GLU A 12 16.69 10.54 -10.60
N ARG A 13 17.52 9.48 -10.77
CA ARG A 13 18.73 9.28 -9.97
C ARG A 13 19.72 10.43 -10.10
N ILE A 14 19.99 10.91 -11.31
CA ILE A 14 20.97 11.98 -11.57
C ILE A 14 20.43 13.38 -11.33
N SER A 15 19.10 13.55 -11.22
CA SER A 15 18.49 14.86 -10.99
C SER A 15 18.80 15.37 -9.58
N TRP A 16 19.25 16.61 -9.49
CA TRP A 16 19.44 17.33 -8.24
C TRP A 16 18.22 18.12 -7.78
N ARG A 17 17.14 18.14 -8.59
CA ARG A 17 15.90 18.85 -8.28
C ARG A 17 15.25 18.26 -7.02
N LYS A 18 14.65 19.15 -6.21
CA LYS A 18 13.85 18.80 -5.03
C LYS A 18 12.51 19.57 -5.14
N PRO A 19 11.56 19.08 -5.94
CA PRO A 19 10.28 19.77 -6.07
C PRO A 19 9.57 19.76 -4.71
N PRO A 20 8.81 20.84 -4.40
CA PRO A 20 7.95 20.82 -3.24
C PRO A 20 6.89 19.72 -3.38
N ARG A 21 6.43 19.21 -2.25
CA ARG A 21 5.23 18.37 -2.20
C ARG A 21 4.02 19.19 -2.61
N VAL A 22 3.12 18.58 -3.37
CA VAL A 22 1.81 19.17 -3.67
C VAL A 22 0.78 18.21 -3.07
N PRO A 23 0.14 18.56 -1.95
CA PRO A 23 -0.88 17.71 -1.33
C PRO A 23 -2.00 17.36 -2.32
N GLU A 24 -2.68 16.23 -2.07
CA GLU A 24 -3.88 15.86 -2.81
C GLU A 24 -4.93 16.99 -2.70
N PRO A 25 -5.66 17.25 -3.78
CA PRO A 25 -6.73 18.24 -3.74
C PRO A 25 -7.86 17.83 -2.78
N ASP A 26 -8.16 16.53 -2.73
CA ASP A 26 -9.14 15.93 -1.84
C ASP A 26 -8.42 14.97 -0.89
N LEU A 27 -8.43 15.25 0.41
CA LEU A 27 -7.79 14.40 1.42
C LEU A 27 -8.57 13.09 1.64
N VAL A 28 -9.86 13.08 1.30
CA VAL A 28 -10.76 11.92 1.40
C VAL A 28 -11.52 11.78 0.10
N MET A 29 -11.49 10.61 -0.50
CA MET A 29 -12.23 10.31 -1.73
C MET A 29 -13.71 10.07 -1.44
N GLU A 30 -14.57 11.06 -1.67
CA GLU A 30 -16.01 11.01 -1.41
C GLU A 30 -16.86 10.96 -2.68
N SER A 31 -16.33 11.43 -3.82
CA SER A 31 -17.11 11.46 -5.05
C SER A 31 -17.34 10.04 -5.59
N VAL A 32 -18.54 9.78 -6.10
CA VAL A 32 -18.88 8.50 -6.72
C VAL A 32 -17.95 8.17 -7.89
N ALA A 33 -17.53 9.18 -8.66
CA ALA A 33 -16.62 8.99 -9.78
C ALA A 33 -15.24 8.51 -9.34
N GLN A 34 -14.64 9.15 -8.31
CA GLN A 34 -13.35 8.75 -7.74
C GLN A 34 -13.44 7.34 -7.12
N THR A 35 -14.46 7.09 -6.28
CA THR A 35 -14.66 5.82 -5.60
C THR A 35 -14.83 4.67 -6.61
N SER A 36 -15.68 4.86 -7.64
CA SER A 36 -15.90 3.84 -8.67
C SER A 36 -14.63 3.59 -9.50
N SER A 37 -13.93 4.65 -9.89
CA SER A 37 -12.69 4.55 -10.67
C SER A 37 -11.59 3.82 -9.91
N PHE A 38 -11.43 4.14 -8.61
CA PHE A 38 -10.46 3.46 -7.73
C PHE A 38 -10.85 2.00 -7.48
N ALA A 39 -12.13 1.71 -7.24
CA ALA A 39 -12.63 0.35 -7.10
C ALA A 39 -12.35 -0.48 -8.37
N GLN A 40 -12.63 0.06 -9.55
CA GLN A 40 -12.34 -0.61 -10.82
C GLN A 40 -10.84 -0.87 -11.02
N ALA A 41 -9.97 0.08 -10.64
CA ALA A 41 -8.53 -0.12 -10.71
C ALA A 41 -8.01 -1.26 -9.80
N GLY A 42 -8.73 -1.57 -8.72
CA GLY A 42 -8.43 -2.66 -7.80
C GLY A 42 -9.02 -4.02 -8.17
N GLU A 43 -9.85 -4.11 -9.23
CA GLU A 43 -10.39 -5.38 -9.72
C GLU A 43 -9.29 -6.26 -10.34
N GLN A 44 -9.62 -7.52 -10.61
CA GLN A 44 -8.67 -8.54 -11.09
C GLN A 44 -7.91 -8.11 -12.35
N ASP A 45 -8.56 -7.36 -13.25
CA ASP A 45 -7.95 -6.83 -14.49
C ASP A 45 -7.54 -5.36 -14.36
N GLY A 46 -7.70 -4.76 -13.18
CA GLY A 46 -7.40 -3.37 -12.91
C GLY A 46 -5.90 -3.08 -12.77
N ALA A 47 -5.55 -1.79 -12.85
CA ALA A 47 -4.16 -1.33 -12.80
C ALA A 47 -3.43 -1.72 -11.51
N LEU A 48 -4.15 -1.88 -10.40
CA LEU A 48 -3.59 -2.15 -9.08
C LEU A 48 -3.49 -3.63 -8.73
N ALA A 49 -4.03 -4.54 -9.55
CA ALA A 49 -4.13 -5.97 -9.22
C ALA A 49 -2.76 -6.61 -8.90
N PHE A 50 -1.72 -6.30 -9.68
CA PHE A 50 -0.37 -6.81 -9.45
C PHE A 50 0.24 -6.27 -8.14
N LEU A 51 0.01 -5.00 -7.84
CA LEU A 51 0.50 -4.35 -6.63
C LEU A 51 -0.18 -4.92 -5.38
N TYR A 52 -1.48 -5.19 -5.48
CA TYR A 52 -2.24 -5.80 -4.38
C TYR A 52 -1.72 -7.20 -4.05
N LEU A 53 -1.43 -8.03 -5.05
CA LEU A 53 -0.82 -9.33 -4.83
C LEU A 53 0.58 -9.22 -4.22
N TYR A 54 1.42 -8.30 -4.73
CA TYR A 54 2.75 -8.06 -4.19
C TYR A 54 2.70 -7.68 -2.69
N ASN A 55 1.88 -6.68 -2.35
CA ASN A 55 1.72 -6.24 -0.97
C ASN A 55 1.12 -7.35 -0.09
N ALA A 56 0.12 -8.08 -0.58
CA ALA A 56 -0.51 -9.17 0.18
C ALA A 56 0.50 -10.27 0.56
N LEU A 57 1.43 -10.61 -0.33
CA LEU A 57 2.51 -11.57 -0.03
C LEU A 57 3.50 -11.02 0.99
N GLN A 58 3.96 -9.79 0.82
CA GLN A 58 4.88 -9.15 1.77
C GLN A 58 4.26 -9.00 3.16
N ILE A 59 2.98 -8.62 3.22
CA ILE A 59 2.21 -8.52 4.46
C ILE A 59 2.03 -9.91 5.10
N SER A 60 1.70 -10.95 4.32
CA SER A 60 1.54 -12.31 4.84
C SER A 60 2.79 -12.83 5.55
N ALA A 61 3.98 -12.39 5.12
CA ALA A 61 5.23 -12.74 5.80
C ALA A 61 5.42 -12.00 7.15
N VAL A 62 4.70 -10.91 7.38
CA VAL A 62 4.74 -10.14 8.64
C VAL A 62 3.66 -10.62 9.62
N LEU A 63 2.55 -11.20 9.13
CA LEU A 63 1.43 -11.65 9.94
C LEU A 63 1.68 -13.02 10.61
N GLN A 64 0.97 -13.27 11.71
CA GLN A 64 0.89 -14.57 12.37
C GLN A 64 -0.56 -15.04 12.48
N PRO A 65 -0.82 -16.35 12.53
CA PRO A 65 -2.15 -16.85 12.85
C PRO A 65 -2.61 -16.33 14.23
N GLY A 66 -3.86 -15.89 14.30
CA GLY A 66 -4.44 -15.30 15.49
C GLY A 66 -4.27 -13.78 15.63
N ASP A 67 -3.47 -13.14 14.77
CA ASP A 67 -3.29 -11.69 14.80
C ASP A 67 -4.61 -10.92 14.64
N ARG A 68 -4.71 -9.81 15.38
CA ARG A 68 -5.64 -8.72 15.12
C ARG A 68 -4.89 -7.62 14.36
N VAL A 69 -5.30 -7.40 13.13
CA VAL A 69 -4.60 -6.54 12.16
C VAL A 69 -5.44 -5.32 11.85
N LEU A 70 -4.85 -4.13 11.95
CA LEU A 70 -5.48 -2.88 11.51
C LEU A 70 -4.96 -2.51 10.13
N ASP A 71 -5.86 -2.28 9.18
CA ASP A 71 -5.56 -1.66 7.88
C ASP A 71 -6.04 -0.21 7.88
N LEU A 72 -5.10 0.73 7.77
CA LEU A 72 -5.36 2.17 7.76
C LEU A 72 -5.63 2.65 6.35
N ALA A 73 -6.76 3.34 6.19
CA ALA A 73 -7.30 3.80 4.91
C ALA A 73 -7.50 2.62 3.94
N CYS A 74 -8.33 1.66 4.36
CA CYS A 74 -8.57 0.43 3.61
C CYS A 74 -9.32 0.64 2.28
N GLY A 75 -9.87 1.83 2.04
CA GLY A 75 -10.62 2.18 0.86
C GLY A 75 -11.80 1.23 0.63
N PRO A 76 -12.04 0.78 -0.63
CA PRO A 76 -13.09 -0.18 -0.98
C PRO A 76 -12.71 -1.63 -0.61
N ALA A 77 -11.68 -1.83 0.21
CA ALA A 77 -11.19 -3.06 0.81
C ALA A 77 -10.73 -4.17 -0.16
N GLN A 78 -10.50 -3.89 -1.44
CA GLN A 78 -10.08 -4.94 -2.38
C GLN A 78 -8.70 -5.52 -2.03
N GLN A 79 -7.74 -4.69 -1.64
CA GLN A 79 -6.45 -5.17 -1.15
C GLN A 79 -6.58 -5.88 0.19
N LEU A 80 -7.32 -5.30 1.14
CA LEU A 80 -7.58 -5.93 2.45
C LEU A 80 -8.26 -7.29 2.28
N MET A 81 -9.24 -7.41 1.39
CA MET A 81 -9.91 -8.66 1.05
C MET A 81 -8.91 -9.73 0.57
N GLN A 82 -7.98 -9.35 -0.28
CA GLN A 82 -6.94 -10.26 -0.77
C GLN A 82 -6.00 -10.70 0.36
N ILE A 83 -5.58 -9.78 1.21
CA ILE A 83 -4.76 -10.08 2.40
C ILE A 83 -5.51 -11.02 3.34
N ALA A 84 -6.80 -10.76 3.61
CA ALA A 84 -7.63 -11.55 4.49
C ALA A 84 -7.84 -13.01 3.97
N ARG A 85 -8.01 -13.16 2.66
CA ARG A 85 -8.12 -14.49 2.01
C ARG A 85 -6.80 -15.29 2.09
N LEU A 86 -5.66 -14.62 1.98
CA LEU A 86 -4.36 -15.28 2.16
C LEU A 86 -4.06 -15.63 3.61
N ASN A 87 -4.69 -14.94 4.57
CA ASN A 87 -4.44 -15.10 6.01
C ASN A 87 -5.75 -15.38 6.78
N PRO A 88 -6.44 -16.50 6.52
CA PRO A 88 -7.75 -16.77 7.14
C PRO A 88 -7.69 -16.97 8.65
N GLY A 89 -6.50 -17.24 9.22
CA GLY A 89 -6.29 -17.34 10.66
C GLY A 89 -6.13 -16.00 11.38
N ALA A 90 -6.06 -14.88 10.67
CA ALA A 90 -6.02 -13.54 11.25
C ALA A 90 -7.39 -12.85 11.21
N ARG A 91 -7.60 -11.83 12.05
CA ARG A 91 -8.77 -10.97 12.06
C ARG A 91 -8.35 -9.55 11.68
N PHE A 92 -9.12 -8.93 10.80
CA PHE A 92 -8.78 -7.63 10.26
C PHE A 92 -9.79 -6.57 10.69
N VAL A 93 -9.28 -5.37 10.93
CA VAL A 93 -10.06 -4.15 11.10
C VAL A 93 -9.65 -3.22 9.96
N GLY A 94 -10.54 -2.98 9.01
CA GLY A 94 -10.35 -1.99 7.95
C GLY A 94 -10.90 -0.64 8.41
N LEU A 95 -10.04 0.36 8.52
CA LEU A 95 -10.44 1.71 8.89
C LEU A 95 -10.32 2.62 7.68
N ASP A 96 -11.37 3.42 7.42
CA ASP A 96 -11.35 4.45 6.38
C ASP A 96 -12.13 5.68 6.83
N ALA A 97 -11.73 6.85 6.32
CA ALA A 97 -12.39 8.13 6.61
C ALA A 97 -13.59 8.38 5.70
N SER A 98 -13.70 7.68 4.55
CA SER A 98 -14.80 7.81 3.59
C SER A 98 -15.92 6.83 3.88
N PRO A 99 -17.13 7.29 4.29
CA PRO A 99 -18.30 6.43 4.36
C PRO A 99 -18.65 5.76 3.02
N THR A 100 -18.42 6.46 1.92
CA THR A 100 -18.67 5.94 0.57
C THR A 100 -17.75 4.76 0.25
N MET A 101 -16.45 4.86 0.57
CA MET A 101 -15.50 3.76 0.44
C MET A 101 -15.89 2.56 1.30
N LEU A 102 -16.28 2.80 2.57
CA LEU A 102 -16.71 1.74 3.47
C LEU A 102 -17.98 1.03 3.00
N GLN A 103 -18.91 1.74 2.38
CA GLN A 103 -20.09 1.12 1.76
C GLN A 103 -19.69 0.19 0.59
N CYS A 104 -18.78 0.64 -0.26
CA CYS A 104 -18.20 -0.22 -1.31
C CYS A 104 -17.48 -1.43 -0.73
N ALA A 105 -16.68 -1.23 0.32
CA ALA A 105 -15.95 -2.28 1.03
C ALA A 105 -16.90 -3.35 1.59
N GLN A 106 -17.99 -2.94 2.23
CA GLN A 106 -18.99 -3.85 2.77
C GLN A 106 -19.61 -4.74 1.68
N GLY A 107 -19.97 -4.15 0.54
CA GLY A 107 -20.48 -4.90 -0.62
C GLY A 107 -19.45 -5.87 -1.18
N ALA A 108 -18.21 -5.43 -1.35
CA ALA A 108 -17.12 -6.26 -1.87
C ALA A 108 -16.82 -7.46 -0.96
N LEU A 109 -16.71 -7.26 0.35
CA LEU A 109 -16.46 -8.31 1.34
C LEU A 109 -17.59 -9.33 1.39
N ALA A 110 -18.86 -8.87 1.38
CA ALA A 110 -20.04 -9.72 1.38
C ALA A 110 -20.10 -10.60 0.12
N ASN A 111 -19.92 -9.99 -1.06
CA ASN A 111 -19.91 -10.72 -2.35
C ASN A 111 -18.78 -11.74 -2.43
N ALA A 112 -17.68 -11.47 -1.75
CA ALA A 112 -16.49 -12.31 -1.72
C ALA A 112 -16.54 -13.42 -0.66
N GLY A 113 -17.54 -13.42 0.23
CA GLY A 113 -17.66 -14.36 1.36
C GLY A 113 -16.53 -14.20 2.40
N VAL A 114 -15.96 -13.00 2.53
CA VAL A 114 -14.89 -12.72 3.51
C VAL A 114 -15.53 -12.28 4.83
N SER A 115 -15.36 -13.08 5.88
CA SER A 115 -16.00 -12.88 7.19
C SER A 115 -15.04 -12.49 8.32
N ASN A 116 -13.74 -12.47 8.06
CA ASN A 116 -12.71 -12.13 9.05
C ASN A 116 -12.26 -10.66 8.99
N VAL A 117 -13.08 -9.77 8.40
CA VAL A 117 -12.86 -8.32 8.30
C VAL A 117 -14.01 -7.58 8.93
N GLU A 118 -13.69 -6.67 9.85
CA GLU A 118 -14.58 -5.66 10.43
C GLU A 118 -14.24 -4.30 9.81
N LEU A 119 -15.26 -3.49 9.49
CA LEU A 119 -15.06 -2.15 8.93
C LEU A 119 -15.36 -1.08 9.98
N VAL A 120 -14.50 -0.07 10.09
CA VAL A 120 -14.59 1.02 11.06
C VAL A 120 -14.43 2.36 10.34
N HIS A 121 -15.42 3.23 10.44
CA HIS A 121 -15.29 4.63 10.00
C HIS A 121 -14.44 5.42 11.01
N GLY A 122 -13.35 6.04 10.54
CA GLY A 122 -12.43 6.80 11.39
C GLY A 122 -11.31 7.45 10.60
N ASP A 123 -10.62 8.38 11.24
CA ASP A 123 -9.46 9.09 10.67
C ASP A 123 -8.17 8.45 11.19
N MET A 124 -7.22 8.17 10.28
CA MET A 124 -5.93 7.58 10.63
C MET A 124 -5.04 8.53 11.44
N ILE A 125 -5.30 9.85 11.41
CA ILE A 125 -4.58 10.84 12.22
C ILE A 125 -4.96 10.71 13.69
N ARG A 126 -6.17 10.18 13.99
CA ARG A 126 -6.69 10.05 15.34
C ARG A 126 -7.59 8.82 15.50
N LEU A 127 -7.03 7.74 15.97
CA LEU A 127 -7.70 6.42 16.09
C LEU A 127 -8.55 6.31 17.36
N THR A 128 -9.54 7.20 17.54
CA THR A 128 -10.35 7.33 18.78
C THR A 128 -11.17 6.09 19.13
N LYS A 129 -11.47 5.23 18.16
CA LYS A 129 -12.26 4.00 18.36
C LYS A 129 -11.40 2.79 18.69
N LEU A 130 -10.07 2.96 18.73
CA LEU A 130 -9.14 1.87 18.97
C LEU A 130 -8.38 2.10 20.28
N GLU A 131 -8.34 1.05 21.11
CA GLU A 131 -7.66 1.07 22.40
C GLU A 131 -6.14 0.98 22.22
N ASP A 132 -5.40 1.46 23.24
CA ASP A 132 -3.96 1.31 23.32
C ASP A 132 -3.58 -0.18 23.34
N ALA A 133 -2.47 -0.51 22.71
CA ALA A 133 -1.91 -1.87 22.69
C ALA A 133 -2.93 -2.97 22.33
N SER A 134 -3.85 -2.68 21.39
CA SER A 134 -4.94 -3.57 20.99
C SER A 134 -4.68 -4.33 19.68
N MET A 135 -3.68 -3.93 18.88
CA MET A 135 -3.38 -4.51 17.56
C MET A 135 -2.06 -5.29 17.58
N ASP A 136 -2.07 -6.47 16.97
CA ASP A 136 -0.86 -7.29 16.78
C ASP A 136 -0.05 -6.79 15.57
N CYS A 137 -0.74 -6.26 14.57
CA CYS A 137 -0.12 -5.68 13.39
C CYS A 137 -0.91 -4.47 12.86
N VAL A 138 -0.21 -3.47 12.36
CA VAL A 138 -0.81 -2.34 11.62
C VAL A 138 -0.24 -2.32 10.21
N ILE A 139 -1.11 -2.24 9.22
CA ILE A 139 -0.75 -2.08 7.82
C ILE A 139 -1.31 -0.77 7.28
N CYS A 140 -0.60 -0.15 6.35
CA CYS A 140 -1.07 1.00 5.59
C CYS A 140 -0.43 0.94 4.21
N THR A 141 -1.25 0.91 3.18
CA THR A 141 -0.77 0.70 1.82
C THR A 141 -1.29 1.79 0.90
N MET A 142 -0.37 2.53 0.28
CA MET A 142 -0.67 3.55 -0.72
C MET A 142 -1.68 4.61 -0.24
N SER A 143 -1.52 5.10 0.99
CA SER A 143 -2.49 6.02 1.59
C SER A 143 -1.87 7.15 2.43
N LEU A 144 -0.59 7.03 2.83
CA LEU A 144 0.07 8.08 3.63
C LEU A 144 0.19 9.40 2.86
N HIS A 145 0.28 9.35 1.53
CA HIS A 145 0.37 10.53 0.68
C HIS A 145 -0.91 11.40 0.70
N HIS A 146 -2.07 10.86 1.13
CA HIS A 146 -3.28 11.65 1.36
C HIS A 146 -3.20 12.57 2.59
N LEU A 147 -2.27 12.32 3.51
CA LEU A 147 -2.12 13.20 4.69
C LEU A 147 -1.72 14.61 4.25
N PRO A 148 -2.30 15.67 4.86
CA PRO A 148 -2.09 17.04 4.39
C PRO A 148 -0.64 17.51 4.49
N ASP A 149 0.06 17.12 5.56
CA ASP A 149 1.41 17.59 5.86
C ASP A 149 2.22 16.60 6.72
N GLN A 150 3.44 16.99 7.06
CA GLN A 150 4.34 16.17 7.90
C GLN A 150 3.84 16.06 9.35
N ALA A 151 3.09 17.04 9.87
CA ALA A 151 2.54 16.99 11.22
C ALA A 151 1.46 15.89 11.31
N ALA A 152 0.58 15.82 10.31
CA ALA A 152 -0.42 14.77 10.20
C ALA A 152 0.22 13.38 10.00
N LEU A 153 1.28 13.28 9.17
CA LEU A 153 2.05 12.05 9.01
C LEU A 153 2.66 11.58 10.33
N HIS A 154 3.26 12.50 11.09
CA HIS A 154 3.84 12.19 12.40
C HIS A 154 2.76 11.77 13.41
N ALA A 155 1.62 12.47 13.46
CA ALA A 155 0.49 12.12 14.31
C ALA A 155 -0.05 10.72 14.00
N THR A 156 -0.21 10.38 12.72
CA THR A 156 -0.61 9.03 12.28
C THR A 156 0.36 7.96 12.78
N VAL A 157 1.66 8.19 12.68
CA VAL A 157 2.67 7.22 13.16
C VAL A 157 2.64 7.08 14.69
N LEU A 158 2.39 8.16 15.43
CA LEU A 158 2.20 8.08 16.89
C LEU A 158 0.95 7.28 17.26
N GLU A 159 -0.13 7.42 16.51
CA GLU A 159 -1.34 6.59 16.70
C GLU A 159 -1.08 5.12 16.35
N ILE A 160 -0.34 4.82 15.26
CA ILE A 160 0.11 3.46 14.96
C ILE A 160 0.88 2.89 16.16
N ARG A 161 1.83 3.63 16.71
CA ARG A 161 2.61 3.21 17.88
C ARG A 161 1.72 2.98 19.11
N ARG A 162 0.73 3.84 19.35
CA ARG A 162 -0.19 3.74 20.49
C ARG A 162 -1.03 2.46 20.43
N VAL A 163 -1.62 2.15 19.27
CA VAL A 163 -2.50 0.98 19.13
C VAL A 163 -1.75 -0.34 19.01
N LEU A 164 -0.48 -0.33 18.61
CA LEU A 164 0.35 -1.53 18.55
C LEU A 164 0.65 -2.07 19.95
N LYS A 165 0.49 -3.38 20.11
CA LYS A 165 0.97 -4.10 21.29
C LYS A 165 2.49 -3.97 21.45
N PRO A 166 3.08 -4.21 22.66
CA PRO A 166 4.53 -4.19 22.91
C PRO A 166 5.23 -5.07 21.93
N GLN A 167 5.42 -5.62 21.17
CA GLN A 167 6.01 -6.48 20.12
C GLN A 167 5.13 -6.53 18.85
N GLY A 168 4.22 -5.58 18.73
CA GLY A 168 3.39 -5.44 17.54
C GLY A 168 4.24 -5.17 16.30
N ARG A 169 3.71 -5.55 15.17
CA ARG A 169 4.38 -5.46 13.86
C ARG A 169 3.67 -4.45 12.97
N PHE A 170 4.37 -3.99 11.97
CA PHE A 170 3.76 -3.09 10.99
C PHE A 170 4.33 -3.32 9.59
N TYR A 171 3.54 -2.92 8.59
CA TYR A 171 3.93 -2.83 7.19
C TYR A 171 3.31 -1.57 6.58
N LEU A 172 4.14 -0.60 6.23
CA LEU A 172 3.73 0.68 5.65
C LEU A 172 4.38 0.79 4.28
N THR A 173 3.60 0.99 3.24
CA THR A 173 4.13 1.22 1.90
C THR A 173 3.43 2.38 1.22
N ASP A 174 4.21 3.19 0.52
CA ASP A 174 3.69 4.32 -0.24
C ASP A 174 4.63 4.70 -1.38
N PHE A 175 4.22 5.65 -2.20
CA PHE A 175 5.10 6.32 -3.12
C PHE A 175 6.18 7.11 -2.37
N GLY A 176 7.40 7.09 -2.92
CA GLY A 176 8.40 8.10 -2.58
C GLY A 176 8.35 9.23 -3.60
N ARG A 177 8.59 10.46 -3.16
CA ARG A 177 8.54 11.64 -4.02
C ARG A 177 9.52 11.55 -5.17
N LEU A 178 9.00 11.53 -6.39
CA LEU A 178 9.77 11.63 -7.61
C LEU A 178 10.12 13.09 -7.92
N LYS A 179 11.30 13.31 -8.51
CA LYS A 179 11.87 14.65 -8.73
C LYS A 179 11.40 15.31 -10.03
N LEU A 180 10.96 14.53 -11.02
CA LEU A 180 10.66 15.02 -12.37
C LEU A 180 9.19 14.79 -12.72
N ILE A 181 8.47 15.85 -13.01
CA ILE A 181 7.06 15.79 -13.43
C ILE A 181 6.87 14.84 -14.62
N ARG A 182 7.79 14.83 -15.59
CA ARG A 182 7.72 13.92 -16.73
C ARG A 182 7.81 12.44 -16.33
N THR A 183 8.51 12.11 -15.23
CA THR A 183 8.57 10.75 -14.71
C THR A 183 7.28 10.41 -13.98
N GLN A 184 6.73 11.36 -13.21
CA GLN A 184 5.43 11.20 -12.56
C GLN A 184 4.32 10.95 -13.61
N ARG A 185 4.26 11.76 -14.66
CA ARG A 185 3.32 11.55 -15.78
C ARG A 185 3.55 10.22 -16.48
N PHE A 186 4.80 9.84 -16.75
CA PHE A 186 5.11 8.56 -17.39
C PHE A 186 4.55 7.35 -16.61
N PHE A 187 4.55 7.40 -15.27
CA PHE A 187 3.98 6.33 -14.45
C PHE A 187 2.46 6.45 -14.30
N ALA A 188 1.91 7.65 -14.30
CA ALA A 188 0.47 7.88 -14.15
C ALA A 188 -0.30 7.63 -15.46
N ASP A 189 0.25 8.05 -16.59
CA ASP A 189 -0.44 8.03 -17.88
C ASP A 189 -0.55 6.58 -18.41
N ASP A 190 -1.74 6.01 -18.29
CA ASP A 190 -2.08 4.70 -18.85
C ASP A 190 -3.44 4.80 -19.57
N LEU A 191 -3.41 4.72 -20.90
CA LEU A 191 -4.60 4.79 -21.75
C LEU A 191 -5.62 3.68 -21.52
N ARG A 192 -5.25 2.65 -20.75
CA ARG A 192 -6.15 1.54 -20.37
C ARG A 192 -6.99 1.87 -19.13
N GLN A 193 -6.70 2.98 -18.45
CA GLN A 193 -7.39 3.42 -17.25
C GLN A 193 -8.34 4.57 -17.55
N SER A 194 -9.27 4.83 -16.64
CA SER A 194 -10.13 6.02 -16.75
C SER A 194 -9.27 7.29 -16.61
N VAL A 195 -9.73 8.38 -17.25
CA VAL A 195 -9.10 9.69 -17.11
C VAL A 195 -9.04 10.11 -15.64
N GLN A 196 -10.12 9.82 -14.89
CA GLN A 196 -10.19 10.13 -13.46
C GLN A 196 -9.08 9.41 -12.69
N PHE A 197 -8.92 8.08 -12.87
CA PHE A 197 -7.87 7.32 -12.20
C PHE A 197 -6.46 7.82 -12.55
N THR A 198 -6.23 8.16 -13.82
CA THR A 198 -4.94 8.69 -14.29
C THR A 198 -4.58 10.01 -13.58
N GLU A 199 -5.54 10.94 -13.46
CA GLU A 199 -5.31 12.21 -12.76
C GLU A 199 -5.16 12.01 -11.24
N ASP A 200 -5.96 11.15 -10.61
CA ASP A 200 -5.82 10.81 -9.20
C ASP A 200 -4.44 10.19 -8.94
N TYR A 201 -4.00 9.26 -9.79
CA TYR A 201 -2.68 8.66 -9.67
C TYR A 201 -1.54 9.68 -9.82
N PHE A 202 -1.68 10.62 -10.78
CA PHE A 202 -0.70 11.70 -10.92
C PHE A 202 -0.67 12.61 -9.69
N ASN A 203 -1.82 12.95 -9.11
CA ASN A 203 -1.91 13.73 -7.88
C ASN A 203 -1.24 12.99 -6.71
N SER A 204 -1.48 11.68 -6.57
CA SER A 204 -0.84 10.84 -5.55
C SER A 204 0.68 10.85 -5.66
N LEU A 205 1.24 10.77 -6.89
CA LEU A 205 2.69 10.86 -7.10
C LEU A 205 3.26 12.24 -6.73
N ARG A 206 2.49 13.32 -6.89
CA ARG A 206 2.88 14.68 -6.48
C ARG A 206 2.72 14.89 -4.97
N ALA A 207 1.75 14.22 -4.36
CA ALA A 207 1.47 14.28 -2.94
C ALA A 207 2.38 13.36 -2.10
N ALA A 208 3.18 12.51 -2.73
CA ALA A 208 4.10 11.62 -2.06
C ALA A 208 5.08 12.39 -1.14
N PHE A 209 5.29 11.87 0.05
CA PHE A 209 6.38 12.33 0.92
C PHE A 209 7.72 11.83 0.42
N SER A 210 8.79 12.55 0.71
CA SER A 210 10.14 12.07 0.41
C SER A 210 10.52 10.90 1.32
N VAL A 211 11.52 10.11 0.90
CA VAL A 211 12.05 9.01 1.72
C VAL A 211 12.56 9.50 3.08
N GLU A 212 13.12 10.70 3.10
CA GLU A 212 13.64 11.35 4.32
C GLU A 212 12.50 11.73 5.26
N GLU A 213 11.41 12.35 4.73
CA GLU A 213 10.24 12.72 5.50
C GLU A 213 9.54 11.48 6.08
N LEU A 214 9.35 10.43 5.27
CA LEU A 214 8.81 9.14 5.73
C LEU A 214 9.70 8.50 6.79
N SER A 215 11.04 8.47 6.57
CA SER A 215 11.99 7.88 7.52
C SER A 215 11.99 8.60 8.87
N ALA A 216 11.91 9.94 8.85
CA ALA A 216 11.80 10.73 10.07
C ALA A 216 10.48 10.47 10.81
N ALA A 217 9.37 10.36 10.07
CA ALA A 217 8.07 10.12 10.66
C ALA A 217 7.96 8.73 11.31
N VAL A 218 8.52 7.67 10.69
CA VAL A 218 8.43 6.29 11.20
C VAL A 218 9.44 5.96 12.30
N ALA A 219 10.40 6.83 12.56
CA ALA A 219 11.42 6.61 13.60
C ALA A 219 10.84 6.26 15.01
N PRO A 220 9.70 6.83 15.46
CA PRO A 220 9.10 6.48 16.73
C PRO A 220 8.62 5.01 16.84
N LEU A 221 8.51 4.26 15.74
CA LEU A 221 8.12 2.85 15.76
C LEU A 221 9.25 1.93 16.25
N GLY A 222 10.47 2.42 16.42
CA GLY A 222 11.56 1.72 17.06
C GLY A 222 12.80 1.50 16.20
N LEU A 223 13.82 0.84 16.79
CA LEU A 223 15.13 0.63 16.15
C LEU A 223 15.12 -0.47 15.08
N ASP A 224 14.14 -1.38 15.12
CA ASP A 224 14.05 -2.53 14.21
C ASP A 224 13.29 -2.24 12.91
N VAL A 225 13.04 -0.96 12.61
CA VAL A 225 12.41 -0.55 11.35
C VAL A 225 13.31 -0.89 10.17
N LYS A 226 12.82 -1.73 9.27
CA LYS A 226 13.47 -2.01 7.97
C LYS A 226 12.85 -1.12 6.91
N ARG A 227 13.72 -0.43 6.18
CA ARG A 227 13.34 0.41 5.05
C ARG A 227 13.82 -0.20 3.73
N HIS A 228 12.90 -0.32 2.79
CA HIS A 228 13.19 -0.77 1.43
C HIS A 228 12.68 0.26 0.42
N VAL A 229 13.44 0.48 -0.64
CA VAL A 229 13.14 1.49 -1.67
C VAL A 229 13.40 0.85 -3.03
N THR A 230 12.56 1.11 -4.01
CA THR A 230 12.79 0.64 -5.38
C THR A 230 14.10 1.19 -5.95
N VAL A 231 14.81 0.34 -6.71
CA VAL A 231 16.13 0.67 -7.27
C VAL A 231 16.08 1.87 -8.21
N LEU A 232 17.14 2.68 -8.23
CA LEU A 232 17.37 3.86 -9.06
C LEU A 232 16.51 5.08 -8.72
N ALA A 233 15.26 4.91 -8.34
CA ALA A 233 14.37 6.00 -7.93
C ALA A 233 13.42 5.51 -6.83
N PRO A 234 13.02 6.37 -5.90
CA PRO A 234 12.11 6.01 -4.83
C PRO A 234 10.66 5.98 -5.31
N PHE A 235 10.37 5.22 -6.36
CA PHE A 235 9.00 5.10 -6.86
C PHE A 235 8.07 4.51 -5.81
N MET A 236 8.55 3.47 -5.09
CA MET A 236 7.87 2.92 -3.93
C MET A 236 8.83 2.76 -2.76
N VAL A 237 8.32 2.97 -1.57
CA VAL A 237 9.03 2.85 -0.29
C VAL A 237 8.24 1.95 0.63
N VAL A 238 8.92 1.02 1.30
CA VAL A 238 8.36 0.14 2.32
C VAL A 238 9.08 0.36 3.64
N PHE A 239 8.31 0.54 4.71
CA PHE A 239 8.77 0.48 6.08
C PHE A 239 8.06 -0.68 6.79
N LYS A 240 8.79 -1.56 7.42
CA LYS A 240 8.22 -2.73 8.10
C LYS A 240 9.04 -3.11 9.33
N SER A 241 8.42 -3.89 10.20
CA SER A 241 9.12 -4.57 11.27
C SER A 241 10.16 -5.55 10.73
N ALA A 242 11.22 -5.80 11.49
CA ALA A 242 12.26 -6.77 11.13
C ALA A 242 11.71 -8.20 11.02
N PHE A 243 10.65 -8.52 11.78
CA PHE A 243 10.03 -9.84 11.77
C PHE A 243 9.59 -10.26 10.37
N GLN A 244 9.87 -11.50 10.03
CA GLN A 244 9.39 -12.14 8.81
C GLN A 244 9.31 -13.65 9.02
N ARG A 245 8.21 -14.27 8.60
CA ARG A 245 8.04 -15.72 8.58
C ARG A 245 8.01 -16.26 7.16
N PRO A 246 8.33 -17.53 6.94
CA PRO A 246 8.08 -18.19 5.66
C PRO A 246 6.58 -18.19 5.33
N ILE A 247 6.26 -18.09 4.05
CA ILE A 247 4.90 -18.29 3.55
C ILE A 247 4.60 -19.79 3.59
N ASP A 248 3.49 -20.16 4.23
CA ASP A 248 3.06 -21.56 4.27
C ASP A 248 2.53 -22.06 2.91
N ALA A 249 2.51 -23.38 2.73
CA ALA A 249 2.15 -24.00 1.45
C ALA A 249 0.73 -23.64 0.97
N GLN A 250 -0.23 -23.48 1.89
CA GLN A 250 -1.62 -23.13 1.54
C GLN A 250 -1.72 -21.67 1.09
N THR A 251 -1.07 -20.75 1.79
CA THR A 251 -0.96 -19.34 1.39
C THR A 251 -0.26 -19.20 0.04
N LEU A 252 0.85 -19.95 -0.16
CA LEU A 252 1.57 -19.97 -1.44
C LEU A 252 0.69 -20.47 -2.58
N GLN A 253 -0.06 -21.55 -2.38
CA GLN A 253 -0.95 -22.10 -3.41
C GLN A 253 -2.03 -21.08 -3.82
N ARG A 254 -2.67 -20.44 -2.85
CA ARG A 254 -3.66 -19.37 -3.13
C ARG A 254 -3.06 -18.18 -3.88
N ALA A 255 -1.83 -17.81 -3.53
CA ALA A 255 -1.11 -16.74 -4.20
C ALA A 255 -0.79 -17.11 -5.65
N LYS A 256 -0.35 -18.35 -5.93
CA LYS A 256 -0.12 -18.85 -7.29
C LYS A 256 -1.41 -18.84 -8.12
N GLU A 257 -2.53 -19.26 -7.55
CA GLU A 257 -3.83 -19.20 -8.20
C GLU A 257 -4.26 -17.75 -8.52
N THR A 258 -3.97 -16.81 -7.62
CA THR A 258 -4.24 -15.39 -7.85
C THR A 258 -3.32 -14.83 -8.94
N PHE A 259 -2.03 -15.14 -8.90
CA PHE A 259 -1.06 -14.73 -9.93
C PHE A 259 -1.42 -15.26 -11.31
N ALA A 260 -1.84 -16.53 -11.41
CA ALA A 260 -2.26 -17.14 -12.67
C ALA A 260 -3.49 -16.47 -13.31
N LYS A 261 -4.34 -15.82 -12.49
CA LYS A 261 -5.52 -15.07 -12.96
C LYS A 261 -5.20 -13.65 -13.43
N LEU A 262 -4.02 -13.12 -13.13
CA LEU A 262 -3.60 -11.83 -13.63
C LEU A 262 -3.39 -11.88 -15.14
N SER A 263 -3.73 -10.81 -15.85
CA SER A 263 -3.38 -10.67 -17.26
C SER A 263 -1.86 -10.69 -17.48
N ALA A 264 -1.40 -11.00 -18.68
CA ALA A 264 0.01 -11.02 -19.00
C ALA A 264 0.72 -9.70 -18.66
N VAL A 265 0.05 -8.56 -18.88
CA VAL A 265 0.57 -7.23 -18.52
C VAL A 265 0.72 -7.08 -17.02
N GLN A 266 -0.25 -7.55 -16.23
CA GLN A 266 -0.19 -7.48 -14.78
C GLN A 266 0.90 -8.40 -14.21
N GLN A 267 1.08 -9.58 -14.79
CA GLN A 267 2.17 -10.47 -14.42
C GLN A 267 3.54 -9.84 -14.71
N ASP A 268 3.70 -9.16 -15.85
CA ASP A 268 4.94 -8.46 -16.19
C ASP A 268 5.20 -7.26 -15.26
N ASN A 269 4.15 -6.52 -14.88
CA ASN A 269 4.25 -5.46 -13.89
C ASN A 269 4.65 -6.01 -12.51
N PHE A 270 4.07 -7.13 -12.10
CA PHE A 270 4.44 -7.83 -10.86
C PHE A 270 5.93 -8.23 -10.87
N ARG A 271 6.41 -8.91 -11.93
CA ARG A 271 7.82 -9.31 -12.07
C ARG A 271 8.76 -8.11 -12.07
N SER A 272 8.34 -7.02 -12.71
CA SER A 272 9.10 -5.77 -12.73
C SER A 272 9.24 -5.17 -11.34
N LEU A 273 8.14 -5.11 -10.57
CA LEU A 273 8.14 -4.60 -9.19
C LEU A 273 9.02 -5.46 -8.27
N VAL A 274 8.88 -6.79 -8.35
CA VAL A 274 9.73 -7.74 -7.63
C VAL A 274 11.20 -7.47 -7.95
N THR A 275 11.55 -7.35 -9.23
CA THR A 275 12.93 -7.08 -9.67
C THR A 275 13.47 -5.75 -9.12
N TRP A 276 12.63 -4.71 -9.09
CA TRP A 276 13.04 -3.38 -8.60
C TRP A 276 13.35 -3.40 -7.10
N PHE A 277 12.56 -4.10 -6.32
CA PHE A 277 12.83 -4.26 -4.89
C PHE A 277 13.96 -5.24 -4.61
N GLN A 278 14.03 -6.36 -5.32
CA GLN A 278 15.09 -7.37 -5.14
C GLN A 278 16.49 -6.79 -5.40
N ARG A 279 16.64 -5.94 -6.42
CA ARG A 279 17.91 -5.24 -6.72
C ARG A 279 18.30 -4.23 -5.65
N SER A 280 17.40 -3.81 -4.78
CA SER A 280 17.68 -3.01 -3.59
C SER A 280 17.74 -3.82 -2.28
N GLY A 281 17.78 -5.16 -2.39
CA GLY A 281 17.92 -6.06 -1.24
C GLY A 281 16.60 -6.45 -0.57
N TYR A 282 15.44 -6.25 -1.23
CA TYR A 282 14.14 -6.65 -0.70
C TYR A 282 13.50 -7.71 -1.59
N ALA A 283 13.68 -8.96 -1.21
CA ALA A 283 13.15 -10.10 -1.96
C ALA A 283 11.67 -10.35 -1.66
N LEU A 284 10.99 -10.99 -2.60
CA LEU A 284 9.68 -11.58 -2.35
C LEU A 284 9.82 -12.73 -1.33
N PRO A 285 8.88 -12.91 -0.39
CA PRO A 285 8.98 -13.92 0.67
C PRO A 285 8.75 -15.36 0.19
N CYS A 286 8.41 -15.56 -1.06
CA CYS A 286 8.18 -16.86 -1.68
C CYS A 286 8.41 -16.80 -3.19
N ASP A 287 8.50 -17.97 -3.81
CA ASP A 287 8.56 -18.12 -5.27
C ASP A 287 7.16 -18.47 -5.80
N LEU A 288 6.68 -17.66 -6.74
CA LEU A 288 5.38 -17.86 -7.40
C LEU A 288 5.49 -18.64 -8.72
N GLU A 289 6.68 -18.79 -9.27
CA GLU A 289 6.94 -19.51 -10.53
C GLU A 289 7.31 -20.97 -10.34
#